data_0ace363706234a6f101ddfdc7dc11b95
#
_entry.id   0ace363706234a6f101ddfdc7dc11b95
#
_cell.length_a   1.000
_cell.length_b   1.000
_cell.length_c   1.000
_cell.angle_alpha   90.00
_cell.angle_beta   90.00
_cell.angle_gamma   90.00
#
_symmetry.space_group_name_H-M   'P 1'
#
loop_
_entity.id
_entity.type
_entity.pdbx_description
1 polymer ?
#
loop_
_entity_poly.entity_id
_entity_poly.type
_entity_poly.pdbx_seq_one_letter_code
_entity_poly.pdbx_strand_id
1 'polypeptide(L)'
;RVYALEGGAFVCGAAVQWLRDGLRMIRSAPEIEKLALQVPDHGGVEFVPALTGLGAPHWAPDARGMLTGITRGTERGHIARATLDAMALQNADILRAMESDLGKRMRPLRVDGGAAANNLLMQIQADVLGRRLIRPQVIETTVAGACYLAGLGVGLWQSQTEVKNIWRAQREFSVQMSASARRRRISSWNTAVQRTLL
;
A
#
# COMPACT_ATOMS: atom_id res chain seq x y z
N ARG A 1 -0.67 9.99 -28.80
CA ARG A 1 -0.66 8.82 -27.92
C ARG A 1 -0.20 9.25 -26.54
N VAL A 2 -0.83 8.71 -25.50
CA VAL A 2 -0.40 8.92 -24.10
C VAL A 2 0.02 7.54 -23.57
N TYR A 3 1.16 7.51 -22.87
CA TYR A 3 1.70 6.29 -22.27
C TYR A 3 1.63 6.44 -20.74
N ALA A 4 1.42 5.34 -20.06
CA ALA A 4 1.48 5.24 -18.60
C ALA A 4 2.52 4.18 -18.21
N LEU A 5 3.30 4.47 -17.17
CA LEU A 5 4.10 3.47 -16.50
C LEU A 5 3.25 2.84 -15.40
N GLU A 6 3.23 1.53 -15.33
CA GLU A 6 2.47 0.77 -14.34
C GLU A 6 3.41 -0.15 -13.55
N GLY A 7 3.13 -0.32 -12.27
CA GLY A 7 3.80 -1.28 -11.40
C GLY A 7 2.79 -1.94 -10.48
N GLY A 8 2.86 -3.27 -10.35
CA GLY A 8 1.92 -4.06 -9.55
C GLY A 8 2.60 -4.90 -8.47
N ALA A 9 2.03 -4.90 -7.26
CA ALA A 9 2.36 -5.88 -6.23
C ALA A 9 1.51 -7.14 -6.45
N PHE A 10 2.13 -8.32 -6.41
CA PHE A 10 1.40 -9.59 -6.57
C PHE A 10 0.45 -9.82 -5.40
N VAL A 11 0.88 -9.46 -4.19
CA VAL A 11 0.10 -9.61 -2.97
C VAL A 11 0.11 -8.29 -2.19
N CYS A 12 -1.00 -7.57 -2.23
CA CYS A 12 -1.21 -6.35 -1.43
C CYS A 12 -2.44 -6.56 -0.53
N GLY A 13 -3.64 -6.19 -0.98
CA GLY A 13 -4.89 -6.46 -0.24
C GLY A 13 -5.16 -7.95 0.01
N ALA A 14 -4.64 -8.83 -0.83
CA ALA A 14 -4.71 -10.27 -0.65
C ALA A 14 -4.03 -10.76 0.64
N ALA A 15 -3.02 -10.04 1.16
CA ALA A 15 -2.43 -10.35 2.47
C ALA A 15 -3.46 -10.19 3.61
N VAL A 16 -4.30 -9.16 3.54
CA VAL A 16 -5.39 -8.94 4.50
C VAL A 16 -6.46 -10.03 4.37
N GLN A 17 -6.78 -10.42 3.14
CA GLN A 17 -7.71 -11.54 2.90
C GLN A 17 -7.15 -12.84 3.47
N TRP A 18 -5.86 -13.11 3.33
CA TRP A 18 -5.22 -14.28 3.92
C TRP A 18 -5.29 -14.28 5.45
N LEU A 19 -5.10 -13.14 6.12
CA LEU A 19 -5.31 -13.03 7.56
C LEU A 19 -6.75 -13.32 7.96
N ARG A 20 -7.73 -12.95 7.12
CA ARG A 20 -9.14 -13.21 7.34
C ARG A 20 -9.51 -14.66 7.07
N ASP A 21 -9.23 -15.16 5.89
CA ASP A 21 -9.76 -16.42 5.37
C ASP A 21 -8.86 -17.62 5.73
N GLY A 22 -7.53 -17.44 5.62
CA GLY A 22 -6.55 -18.47 5.90
C GLY A 22 -6.26 -18.61 7.40
N LEU A 23 -5.90 -17.52 8.06
CA LEU A 23 -5.52 -17.54 9.47
C LEU A 23 -6.71 -17.25 10.43
N ARG A 24 -7.82 -16.75 9.93
CA ARG A 24 -9.01 -16.37 10.73
C ARG A 24 -8.68 -15.42 11.88
N MET A 25 -7.70 -14.56 11.68
CA MET A 25 -7.26 -13.58 12.67
C MET A 25 -8.20 -12.37 12.76
N ILE A 26 -8.91 -12.07 11.70
CA ILE A 26 -9.90 -11.01 11.56
C ILE A 26 -11.15 -11.57 10.88
N ARG A 27 -12.31 -10.96 11.09
CA ARG A 27 -13.59 -11.36 10.45
C ARG A 27 -13.88 -10.57 9.19
N SER A 28 -13.36 -9.34 9.13
CA SER A 28 -13.53 -8.42 7.99
C SER A 28 -12.25 -7.62 7.76
N ALA A 29 -12.04 -7.16 6.52
CA ALA A 29 -10.85 -6.39 6.18
C ALA A 29 -10.66 -5.10 7.04
N PRO A 30 -11.71 -4.34 7.40
CA PRO A 30 -11.54 -3.16 8.27
C PRO A 30 -11.06 -3.48 9.69
N GLU A 31 -11.23 -4.72 10.18
CA GLU A 31 -10.76 -5.09 11.52
C GLU A 31 -9.24 -5.11 11.66
N ILE A 32 -8.50 -5.23 10.56
CA ILE A 32 -7.03 -5.22 10.60
C ILE A 32 -6.50 -3.91 11.20
N GLU A 33 -7.13 -2.77 10.88
CA GLU A 33 -6.72 -1.48 11.44
C GLU A 33 -6.89 -1.46 12.96
N LYS A 34 -8.05 -1.91 13.45
CA LYS A 34 -8.33 -1.98 14.88
C LYS A 34 -7.37 -2.92 15.61
N LEU A 35 -7.05 -4.06 15.00
CA LEU A 35 -6.12 -5.03 15.57
C LEU A 35 -4.68 -4.49 15.59
N ALA A 36 -4.24 -3.87 14.50
CA ALA A 36 -2.92 -3.26 14.41
C ALA A 36 -2.71 -2.06 15.34
N LEU A 37 -3.78 -1.35 15.69
CA LEU A 37 -3.75 -0.23 16.65
C LEU A 37 -3.66 -0.67 18.12
N GLN A 38 -3.79 -1.96 18.43
CA GLN A 38 -3.62 -2.48 19.80
C GLN A 38 -2.15 -2.53 20.24
N VAL A 39 -1.23 -2.38 19.29
CA VAL A 39 0.21 -2.38 19.53
C VAL A 39 0.83 -1.07 19.00
N PRO A 40 1.92 -0.59 19.59
CA PRO A 40 2.56 0.65 19.14
C PRO A 40 3.22 0.53 17.76
N ASP A 41 3.77 -0.64 17.46
CA ASP A 41 4.46 -0.94 16.19
C ASP A 41 4.40 -2.44 15.88
N HIS A 42 5.20 -2.90 14.91
CA HIS A 42 5.25 -4.31 14.51
C HIS A 42 6.03 -5.23 15.48
N GLY A 43 6.56 -4.73 16.59
CA GLY A 43 7.28 -5.52 17.61
C GLY A 43 8.49 -6.28 17.07
N GLY A 44 9.14 -5.80 16.03
CA GLY A 44 10.25 -6.48 15.34
C GLY A 44 9.80 -7.58 14.37
N VAL A 45 8.49 -7.81 14.21
CA VAL A 45 7.96 -8.79 13.25
C VAL A 45 8.03 -8.20 11.84
N GLU A 46 8.67 -8.91 10.92
CA GLU A 46 8.63 -8.62 9.49
C GLU A 46 7.78 -9.67 8.78
N PHE A 47 6.90 -9.20 7.90
CA PHE A 47 6.13 -10.06 7.02
C PHE A 47 6.44 -9.72 5.57
N VAL A 48 6.95 -10.69 4.81
CA VAL A 48 7.08 -10.60 3.36
C VAL A 48 5.95 -11.43 2.75
N PRO A 49 4.91 -10.79 2.18
CA PRO A 49 3.71 -11.50 1.74
C PRO A 49 3.87 -12.10 0.33
N ALA A 50 4.93 -12.86 0.10
CA ALA A 50 5.18 -13.56 -1.17
C ALA A 50 4.28 -14.80 -1.31
N LEU A 51 2.96 -14.67 -1.07
CA LEU A 51 2.02 -15.79 -1.09
C LEU A 51 1.87 -16.42 -2.50
N THR A 52 2.16 -15.64 -3.54
CA THR A 52 2.19 -16.06 -4.94
C THR A 52 3.48 -15.62 -5.64
N GLY A 53 4.57 -15.52 -4.87
CA GLY A 53 5.82 -14.95 -5.34
C GLY A 53 5.93 -13.45 -5.12
N LEU A 54 7.05 -12.87 -5.52
CA LEU A 54 7.32 -11.43 -5.52
C LEU A 54 7.35 -10.89 -6.95
N GLY A 55 6.58 -9.82 -7.20
CA GLY A 55 6.58 -9.06 -8.45
C GLY A 55 7.72 -8.02 -8.49
N ALA A 56 7.47 -6.93 -9.19
CA ALA A 56 8.43 -5.85 -9.31
C ALA A 56 8.83 -5.28 -7.93
N PRO A 57 10.10 -4.90 -7.71
CA PRO A 57 11.24 -5.02 -8.63
C PRO A 57 11.97 -6.38 -8.56
N HIS A 58 11.53 -7.31 -7.73
CA HIS A 58 12.28 -8.52 -7.38
C HIS A 58 12.15 -9.64 -8.42
N TRP A 59 10.97 -9.77 -9.06
CA TRP A 59 10.67 -10.76 -10.10
C TRP A 59 11.02 -12.20 -9.69
N ALA A 60 10.63 -12.59 -8.46
CA ALA A 60 10.89 -13.89 -7.88
C ALA A 60 9.57 -14.70 -7.72
N PRO A 61 9.11 -15.41 -8.76
CA PRO A 61 7.84 -16.13 -8.75
C PRO A 61 7.85 -17.31 -7.76
N ASP A 62 9.03 -17.84 -7.47
CA ASP A 62 9.20 -19.00 -6.58
C ASP A 62 9.37 -18.60 -5.11
N ALA A 63 9.54 -17.32 -4.79
CA ALA A 63 9.56 -16.84 -3.43
C ALA A 63 8.25 -17.20 -2.69
N ARG A 64 8.33 -17.47 -1.40
CA ARG A 64 7.16 -17.79 -0.56
C ARG A 64 7.08 -16.83 0.61
N GLY A 65 5.85 -16.63 1.12
CA GLY A 65 5.60 -15.73 2.24
C GLY A 65 6.41 -16.10 3.47
N MET A 66 6.99 -15.10 4.14
CA MET A 66 7.84 -15.29 5.32
C MET A 66 7.41 -14.34 6.44
N LEU A 67 7.28 -14.89 7.65
CA LEU A 67 7.20 -14.13 8.90
C LEU A 67 8.50 -14.37 9.68
N THR A 68 9.16 -13.29 10.09
CA THR A 68 10.41 -13.36 10.86
C THR A 68 10.37 -12.37 12.03
N GLY A 69 11.29 -12.49 13.00
CA GLY A 69 11.34 -11.62 14.17
C GLY A 69 10.28 -11.94 15.23
N ILE A 70 9.63 -13.12 15.15
CA ILE A 70 8.65 -13.59 16.13
C ILE A 70 9.36 -13.95 17.44
N THR A 71 8.82 -13.45 18.56
CA THR A 71 9.25 -13.75 19.92
C THR A 71 8.07 -14.24 20.76
N ARG A 72 8.34 -14.63 22.01
CA ARG A 72 7.28 -15.01 22.97
C ARG A 72 6.28 -13.85 23.23
N GLY A 73 6.71 -12.60 23.06
CA GLY A 73 5.86 -11.42 23.23
C GLY A 73 5.08 -11.03 21.97
N THR A 74 5.21 -11.77 20.86
CA THR A 74 4.49 -11.44 19.62
C THR A 74 3.01 -11.77 19.75
N GLU A 75 2.19 -10.79 19.48
CA GLU A 75 0.73 -10.87 19.54
C GLU A 75 0.13 -10.73 18.14
N ARG A 76 -1.17 -11.02 18.00
CA ARG A 76 -1.93 -10.86 16.76
C ARG A 76 -1.84 -9.43 16.20
N GLY A 77 -1.82 -8.43 17.08
CA GLY A 77 -1.65 -7.03 16.72
C GLY A 77 -0.35 -6.75 15.97
N HIS A 78 0.75 -7.36 16.39
CA HIS A 78 2.06 -7.23 15.74
C HIS A 78 2.04 -7.82 14.32
N ILE A 79 1.37 -8.97 14.12
CA ILE A 79 1.22 -9.57 12.78
C ILE A 79 0.35 -8.69 11.89
N ALA A 80 -0.76 -8.17 12.41
CA ALA A 80 -1.62 -7.25 11.68
C ALA A 80 -0.87 -5.97 11.29
N ARG A 81 -0.07 -5.42 12.20
CA ARG A 81 0.77 -4.26 11.94
C ARG A 81 1.83 -4.54 10.89
N ALA A 82 2.56 -5.65 11.02
CA ALA A 82 3.56 -6.09 10.04
C ALA A 82 2.94 -6.30 8.64
N THR A 83 1.68 -6.74 8.56
CA THR A 83 0.96 -6.87 7.29
C THR A 83 0.70 -5.51 6.64
N LEU A 84 0.23 -4.52 7.39
CA LEU A 84 0.03 -3.16 6.88
C LEU A 84 1.37 -2.51 6.48
N ASP A 85 2.40 -2.71 7.30
CA ASP A 85 3.76 -2.25 6.98
C ASP A 85 4.27 -2.87 5.68
N ALA A 86 4.08 -4.17 5.48
CA ALA A 86 4.49 -4.89 4.28
C ALA A 86 3.81 -4.35 3.01
N MET A 87 2.51 -4.06 3.08
CA MET A 87 1.78 -3.42 1.97
C MET A 87 2.41 -2.07 1.60
N ALA A 88 2.71 -1.25 2.60
CA ALA A 88 3.32 0.06 2.39
C ALA A 88 4.76 -0.04 1.83
N LEU A 89 5.53 -1.00 2.30
CA LEU A 89 6.92 -1.22 1.90
C LEU A 89 7.04 -1.78 0.48
N GLN A 90 6.17 -2.73 0.08
CA GLN A 90 6.09 -3.18 -1.32
C GLN A 90 5.77 -2.03 -2.27
N ASN A 91 4.79 -1.19 -1.92
CA ASN A 91 4.47 -0.01 -2.72
C ASN A 91 5.66 0.96 -2.81
N ALA A 92 6.47 1.07 -1.74
CA ALA A 92 7.67 1.89 -1.77
C ALA A 92 8.76 1.31 -2.69
N ASP A 93 8.89 -0.01 -2.77
CA ASP A 93 9.82 -0.67 -3.69
C ASP A 93 9.42 -0.43 -5.14
N ILE A 94 8.14 -0.65 -5.46
CA ILE A 94 7.58 -0.40 -6.79
C ILE A 94 7.75 1.05 -7.19
N LEU A 95 7.38 1.99 -6.30
CA LEU A 95 7.48 3.41 -6.60
C LEU A 95 8.93 3.86 -6.84
N ARG A 96 9.90 3.32 -6.08
CA ARG A 96 11.32 3.59 -6.30
C ARG A 96 11.80 3.07 -7.66
N ALA A 97 11.37 1.88 -8.05
CA ALA A 97 11.68 1.34 -9.38
C ALA A 97 11.09 2.23 -10.49
N MET A 98 9.81 2.60 -10.37
CA MET A 98 9.15 3.50 -11.33
C MET A 98 9.84 4.88 -11.40
N GLU A 99 10.24 5.45 -10.28
CA GLU A 99 10.97 6.73 -10.26
C GLU A 99 12.36 6.62 -10.87
N SER A 100 13.04 5.49 -10.70
CA SER A 100 14.31 5.19 -11.35
C SER A 100 14.15 5.16 -12.87
N ASP A 101 13.14 4.45 -13.37
CA ASP A 101 12.86 4.35 -14.81
C ASP A 101 12.46 5.69 -15.42
N LEU A 102 11.70 6.49 -14.67
CA LEU A 102 11.28 7.83 -15.12
C LEU A 102 12.38 8.90 -14.99
N GLY A 103 13.46 8.63 -14.25
CA GLY A 103 14.50 9.62 -13.93
C GLY A 103 14.02 10.82 -13.12
N LYS A 104 12.84 10.75 -12.51
CA LYS A 104 12.24 11.84 -11.71
C LYS A 104 11.37 11.33 -10.58
N ARG A 105 11.28 12.13 -9.50
CA ARG A 105 10.37 11.85 -8.39
C ARG A 105 8.95 12.27 -8.70
N MET A 106 8.00 11.39 -8.40
CA MET A 106 6.57 11.68 -8.50
C MET A 106 6.06 12.42 -7.27
N ARG A 107 5.30 13.48 -7.44
CA ARG A 107 4.72 14.29 -6.35
C ARG A 107 3.43 14.99 -6.81
N PRO A 108 2.44 15.12 -5.93
CA PRO A 108 2.07 14.29 -4.78
C PRO A 108 1.51 12.95 -5.25
N LEU A 109 1.32 12.00 -4.33
CA LEU A 109 0.64 10.73 -4.66
C LEU A 109 -0.82 10.80 -4.27
N ARG A 110 -1.69 10.41 -5.19
CA ARG A 110 -3.10 10.16 -4.93
C ARG A 110 -3.29 8.67 -4.66
N VAL A 111 -4.13 8.34 -3.70
CA VAL A 111 -4.40 6.96 -3.26
C VAL A 111 -5.89 6.68 -3.35
N ASP A 112 -6.25 5.49 -3.84
CA ASP A 112 -7.63 5.07 -4.02
C ASP A 112 -7.79 3.55 -3.81
N GLY A 113 -8.99 3.05 -4.05
CA GLY A 113 -9.36 1.66 -3.83
C GLY A 113 -9.67 1.34 -2.37
N GLY A 114 -10.20 0.15 -2.11
CA GLY A 114 -10.68 -0.25 -0.78
C GLY A 114 -9.63 -0.18 0.32
N ALA A 115 -8.35 -0.45 0.02
CA ALA A 115 -7.26 -0.36 0.98
C ALA A 115 -6.98 1.07 1.44
N ALA A 116 -7.28 2.07 0.61
CA ALA A 116 -7.09 3.48 0.94
C ALA A 116 -8.06 3.97 2.03
N ALA A 117 -9.13 3.23 2.34
CA ALA A 117 -10.04 3.53 3.45
C ALA A 117 -9.35 3.37 4.83
N ASN A 118 -8.32 2.52 4.93
CA ASN A 118 -7.58 2.29 6.16
C ASN A 118 -6.63 3.46 6.44
N ASN A 119 -6.91 4.23 7.52
CA ASN A 119 -6.14 5.43 7.85
C ASN A 119 -4.72 5.09 8.35
N LEU A 120 -4.58 4.01 9.12
CA LEU A 120 -3.28 3.55 9.60
C LEU A 120 -2.37 3.16 8.45
N LEU A 121 -2.89 2.38 7.48
CA LEU A 121 -2.14 2.02 6.27
C LEU A 121 -1.71 3.28 5.50
N MET A 122 -2.60 4.25 5.32
CA MET A 122 -2.27 5.49 4.60
C MET A 122 -1.21 6.30 5.32
N GLN A 123 -1.24 6.35 6.66
CA GLN A 123 -0.20 7.01 7.44
C GLN A 123 1.15 6.28 7.32
N ILE A 124 1.16 4.96 7.48
CA ILE A 124 2.37 4.14 7.28
C ILE A 124 2.93 4.35 5.87
N GLN A 125 2.07 4.36 4.85
CA GLN A 125 2.46 4.59 3.47
C GLN A 125 3.10 5.96 3.26
N ALA A 126 2.52 7.03 3.84
CA ALA A 126 3.09 8.37 3.78
C ALA A 126 4.47 8.42 4.44
N ASP A 127 4.61 7.77 5.59
CA ASP A 127 5.83 7.71 6.38
C ASP A 127 6.95 6.95 5.66
N VAL A 128 6.65 5.78 5.12
CA VAL A 128 7.61 4.92 4.41
C VAL A 128 8.05 5.56 3.09
N LEU A 129 7.14 6.17 2.35
CA LEU A 129 7.44 6.90 1.11
C LEU A 129 8.15 8.23 1.36
N GLY A 130 8.02 8.79 2.57
CA GLY A 130 8.55 10.11 2.90
C GLY A 130 7.90 11.23 2.09
N ARG A 131 6.60 11.09 1.81
CA ARG A 131 5.83 12.06 1.02
C ARG A 131 4.36 12.07 1.37
N ARG A 132 3.71 13.20 1.08
CA ARG A 132 2.29 13.40 1.31
C ARG A 132 1.47 12.51 0.38
N LEU A 133 0.40 11.92 0.95
CA LEU A 133 -0.64 11.21 0.21
C LEU A 133 -1.95 12.00 0.27
N ILE A 134 -2.75 11.90 -0.79
CA ILE A 134 -4.06 12.55 -0.89
C ILE A 134 -5.09 11.50 -1.26
N ARG A 135 -6.04 11.26 -0.36
CA ARG A 135 -7.18 10.38 -0.59
C ARG A 135 -8.39 11.20 -1.06
N PRO A 136 -9.05 10.81 -2.17
CA PRO A 136 -10.25 11.46 -2.63
C PRO A 136 -11.48 11.09 -1.80
N GLN A 137 -12.58 11.85 -1.96
CA GLN A 137 -13.87 11.51 -1.38
C GLN A 137 -14.44 10.21 -1.96
N VAL A 138 -14.31 10.02 -3.26
CA VAL A 138 -14.70 8.80 -3.97
C VAL A 138 -13.45 7.94 -4.11
N ILE A 139 -13.36 6.85 -3.35
CA ILE A 139 -12.21 5.94 -3.37
C ILE A 139 -12.29 4.86 -4.45
N GLU A 140 -13.47 4.60 -5.01
CA GLU A 140 -13.68 3.66 -6.12
C GLU A 140 -13.46 4.38 -7.47
N THR A 141 -12.22 4.81 -7.72
CA THR A 141 -11.90 5.69 -8.86
C THR A 141 -11.98 4.98 -10.20
N THR A 142 -11.83 3.67 -10.26
CA THR A 142 -11.99 2.88 -11.49
C THR A 142 -13.44 2.94 -11.98
N VAL A 143 -14.40 2.69 -11.09
CA VAL A 143 -15.83 2.79 -11.41
C VAL A 143 -16.20 4.24 -11.73
N ALA A 144 -15.75 5.19 -10.92
CA ALA A 144 -15.99 6.61 -11.17
C ALA A 144 -15.43 7.03 -12.55
N GLY A 145 -14.25 6.55 -12.93
CA GLY A 145 -13.63 6.81 -14.23
C GLY A 145 -14.50 6.32 -15.39
N ALA A 146 -15.04 5.11 -15.29
CA ALA A 146 -15.96 4.57 -16.29
C ALA A 146 -17.23 5.43 -16.40
N CYS A 147 -17.81 5.85 -15.26
CA CYS A 147 -18.98 6.74 -15.24
C CYS A 147 -18.65 8.12 -15.85
N TYR A 148 -17.46 8.67 -15.59
CA TYR A 148 -17.04 9.94 -16.18
C TYR A 148 -16.88 9.84 -17.69
N LEU A 149 -16.29 8.77 -18.21
CA LEU A 149 -16.17 8.54 -19.65
C LEU A 149 -17.54 8.38 -20.31
N ALA A 150 -18.45 7.62 -19.71
CA ALA A 150 -19.81 7.46 -20.19
C ALA A 150 -20.56 8.82 -20.22
N GLY A 151 -20.46 9.60 -19.15
CA GLY A 151 -21.08 10.91 -19.06
C GLY A 151 -20.55 11.92 -20.08
N LEU A 152 -19.27 11.89 -20.38
CA LEU A 152 -18.68 12.66 -21.49
C LEU A 152 -19.23 12.18 -22.84
N GLY A 153 -19.37 10.86 -23.02
CA GLY A 153 -19.88 10.29 -24.27
C GLY A 153 -21.34 10.65 -24.57
N VAL A 154 -22.17 10.79 -23.56
CA VAL A 154 -23.59 11.18 -23.71
C VAL A 154 -23.83 12.69 -23.53
N GLY A 155 -22.78 13.50 -23.35
CA GLY A 155 -22.86 14.94 -23.22
C GLY A 155 -23.35 15.45 -21.86
N LEU A 156 -23.33 14.64 -20.80
CA LEU A 156 -23.61 15.06 -19.43
C LEU A 156 -22.57 16.09 -18.95
N TRP A 157 -21.30 15.88 -19.32
CA TRP A 157 -20.21 16.83 -19.16
C TRP A 157 -19.67 17.22 -20.53
N GLN A 158 -19.39 18.52 -20.70
CA GLN A 158 -18.94 19.05 -21.98
C GLN A 158 -17.43 18.92 -22.18
N SER A 159 -16.68 18.66 -21.11
CA SER A 159 -15.22 18.60 -21.17
C SER A 159 -14.61 17.77 -20.04
N GLN A 160 -13.39 17.29 -20.27
CA GLN A 160 -12.57 16.66 -19.22
C GLN A 160 -12.25 17.63 -18.07
N THR A 161 -12.29 18.94 -18.33
CA THR A 161 -12.08 19.97 -17.29
C THR A 161 -13.21 19.96 -16.28
N GLU A 162 -14.47 19.81 -16.72
CA GLU A 162 -15.62 19.70 -15.83
C GLU A 162 -15.49 18.44 -14.94
N VAL A 163 -15.15 17.30 -15.53
CA VAL A 163 -14.92 16.06 -14.80
C VAL A 163 -13.79 16.24 -13.78
N LYS A 164 -12.68 16.88 -14.16
CA LYS A 164 -11.55 17.16 -13.30
C LYS A 164 -11.94 17.99 -12.07
N ASN A 165 -12.93 18.90 -12.23
CA ASN A 165 -13.45 19.74 -11.18
C ASN A 165 -14.39 19.00 -10.20
N ILE A 166 -14.82 17.78 -10.51
CA ILE A 166 -15.60 16.93 -9.60
C ILE A 166 -14.72 16.36 -8.50
N TRP A 167 -13.45 16.08 -8.82
CA TRP A 167 -12.52 15.48 -7.88
C TRP A 167 -12.32 16.36 -6.64
N ARG A 168 -12.48 15.79 -5.46
CA ARG A 168 -12.29 16.46 -4.17
C ARG A 168 -11.42 15.60 -3.27
N ALA A 169 -10.45 16.24 -2.63
CA ALA A 169 -9.70 15.61 -1.55
C ALA A 169 -10.61 15.37 -0.34
N GLN A 170 -10.55 14.19 0.23
CA GLN A 170 -11.20 13.85 1.51
C GLN A 170 -10.23 14.02 2.67
N ARG A 171 -9.00 13.49 2.51
CA ARG A 171 -7.98 13.54 3.56
C ARG A 171 -6.57 13.57 2.97
N GLU A 172 -5.70 14.28 3.64
CA GLU A 172 -4.26 14.27 3.40
C GLU A 172 -3.52 13.59 4.55
N PHE A 173 -2.48 12.85 4.22
CA PHE A 173 -1.59 12.18 5.17
C PHE A 173 -0.19 12.74 4.98
N SER A 174 0.28 13.50 5.97
CA SER A 174 1.62 14.06 6.00
C SER A 174 2.60 13.12 6.68
N VAL A 175 3.88 13.22 6.33
CA VAL A 175 4.96 12.41 6.91
C VAL A 175 5.12 12.74 8.38
N GLN A 176 5.03 11.74 9.25
CA GLN A 176 5.23 11.84 10.69
C GLN A 176 6.53 11.16 11.14
N MET A 177 6.98 10.14 10.39
CA MET A 177 8.20 9.39 10.69
C MET A 177 9.45 10.20 10.32
N SER A 178 10.44 10.22 11.22
CA SER A 178 11.73 10.85 10.95
C SER A 178 12.48 10.15 9.81
N ALA A 179 13.35 10.87 9.11
CA ALA A 179 14.13 10.31 8.01
C ALA A 179 15.03 9.14 8.48
N SER A 180 15.55 9.21 9.71
CA SER A 180 16.37 8.13 10.29
C SER A 180 15.54 6.87 10.60
N ALA A 181 14.36 7.01 11.18
CA ALA A 181 13.44 5.90 11.43
C ALA A 181 12.99 5.24 10.13
N ARG A 182 12.65 6.04 9.11
CA ARG A 182 12.29 5.55 7.79
C ARG A 182 13.42 4.74 7.15
N ARG A 183 14.67 5.21 7.20
CA ARG A 183 15.81 4.46 6.68
C ARG A 183 15.97 3.12 7.39
N ARG A 184 15.86 3.08 8.70
CA ARG A 184 15.92 1.82 9.47
C ARG A 184 14.80 0.86 9.06
N ARG A 185 13.57 1.37 8.92
CA ARG A 185 12.41 0.54 8.53
C ARG A 185 12.60 -0.08 7.15
N ILE A 186 13.08 0.71 6.18
CA ILE A 186 13.38 0.23 4.82
C ILE A 186 14.53 -0.78 4.85
N SER A 187 15.57 -0.56 5.63
CA SER A 187 16.70 -1.49 5.77
C SER A 187 16.27 -2.84 6.35
N SER A 188 15.42 -2.84 7.38
CA SER A 188 14.87 -4.05 7.97
C SER A 188 14.03 -4.84 6.95
N TRP A 189 13.15 -4.14 6.22
CA TRP A 189 12.37 -4.72 5.12
C TRP A 189 13.25 -5.35 4.04
N ASN A 190 14.26 -4.64 3.56
CA ASN A 190 15.17 -5.16 2.54
C ASN A 190 15.86 -6.45 3.02
N THR A 191 16.27 -6.50 4.30
CA THR A 191 16.85 -7.71 4.89
C THR A 191 15.86 -8.87 4.91
N ALA A 192 14.57 -8.61 5.25
CA ALA A 192 13.54 -9.64 5.23
C ALA A 192 13.28 -10.14 3.80
N VAL A 193 13.18 -9.23 2.82
CA VAL A 193 13.03 -9.61 1.40
C VAL A 193 14.21 -10.46 0.93
N GLN A 194 15.44 -10.07 1.23
CA GLN A 194 16.63 -10.86 0.83
C GLN A 194 16.59 -12.28 1.40
N ARG A 195 16.15 -12.47 2.65
CA ARG A 195 15.98 -13.79 3.26
C ARG A 195 14.88 -14.63 2.59
N THR A 196 13.90 -13.97 1.99
CA THR A 196 12.80 -14.62 1.27
C THR A 196 13.22 -15.07 -0.12
N LEU A 197 14.31 -14.51 -0.66
CA LEU A 197 14.86 -14.83 -1.98
C LEU A 197 15.90 -15.97 -1.93
N LEU A 198 16.32 -16.43 -0.75
CA LEU A 198 17.24 -17.56 -0.55
C LEU A 198 16.49 -18.89 -0.60
#